data_5a3b2844f818c74f4b0071fe56be9371
#
_entry.id   5a3b2844f818c74f4b0071fe56be9371
#
_cell.length_a   1.000
_cell.length_b   1.000
_cell.length_c   1.000
_cell.angle_alpha   90.00
_cell.angle_beta   90.00
_cell.angle_gamma   90.00
#
_symmetry.space_group_name_H-M   'P 1'
#
loop_
_entity.id
_entity.type
_entity.pdbx_description
1 polymer ?
#
loop_
_entity_poly.entity_id
_entity_poly.type
_entity_poly.pdbx_seq_one_letter_code
_entity_poly.pdbx_strand_id
1 'polypeptide(L)'
;METQDFGSPSRQNIMIIMITLCFAVLFLRLYQLQLLYNEELGKQSEENSIRTFVKEPIRGYVFDRNGKLVVDVGPSFSITAIPSEFNNQNLDFLASLLQTDAQTILERINKGRARTRFSPVRIRRDVEFKALSAIEEHLFRLPGVSYEVESKRYYPTKARAPHLFGYCKEITDAQLTKTGEYYRQGDV
;
A
#
# COMPACT_ATOMS: atom_id res chain seq x y z
N MET A 1 -25.63 63.88 -19.42
CA MET A 1 -25.08 62.60 -19.02
C MET A 1 -25.74 62.26 -17.68
N GLU A 2 -26.95 61.65 -17.70
CA GLU A 2 -27.73 61.34 -16.51
C GLU A 2 -27.07 60.16 -15.82
N THR A 3 -26.55 60.40 -14.63
CA THR A 3 -26.18 59.32 -13.72
C THR A 3 -27.42 58.63 -13.25
N GLN A 4 -27.70 57.45 -13.76
CA GLN A 4 -28.79 56.60 -13.21
C GLN A 4 -28.47 56.28 -11.75
N ASP A 5 -29.26 56.87 -10.87
CA ASP A 5 -29.19 56.66 -9.43
C ASP A 5 -29.73 55.23 -9.15
N PHE A 6 -28.80 54.29 -9.01
CA PHE A 6 -29.12 52.90 -8.73
C PHE A 6 -29.64 52.72 -7.30
N GLY A 7 -30.93 52.96 -7.11
CA GLY A 7 -31.66 52.52 -5.95
C GLY A 7 -31.69 53.49 -4.78
N SER A 8 -32.83 53.58 -4.12
CA SER A 8 -33.00 54.38 -2.90
C SER A 8 -31.95 53.96 -1.82
N PRO A 9 -31.39 54.93 -1.07
CA PRO A 9 -30.36 54.66 -0.06
C PRO A 9 -30.74 53.55 0.95
N SER A 10 -32.05 53.38 1.19
CA SER A 10 -32.57 52.29 2.04
C SER A 10 -32.33 50.90 1.45
N ARG A 11 -32.46 50.73 0.14
CA ARG A 11 -32.22 49.43 -0.54
C ARG A 11 -30.73 49.08 -0.58
N GLN A 12 -29.87 50.07 -0.76
CA GLN A 12 -28.41 49.86 -0.72
C GLN A 12 -27.98 49.45 0.68
N ASN A 13 -28.47 50.09 1.75
CA ASN A 13 -28.18 49.74 3.12
C ASN A 13 -28.65 48.33 3.48
N ILE A 14 -29.84 47.93 3.02
CA ILE A 14 -30.37 46.56 3.25
C ILE A 14 -29.46 45.52 2.56
N MET A 15 -29.02 45.78 1.31
CA MET A 15 -28.10 44.88 0.62
C MET A 15 -26.74 44.76 1.32
N ILE A 16 -26.18 45.88 1.77
CA ILE A 16 -24.92 45.90 2.52
C ILE A 16 -25.06 45.09 3.81
N ILE A 17 -26.13 45.29 4.57
CA ILE A 17 -26.39 44.53 5.80
C ILE A 17 -26.52 43.02 5.51
N MET A 18 -27.26 42.64 4.45
CA MET A 18 -27.41 41.24 4.07
C MET A 18 -26.06 40.60 3.70
N ILE A 19 -25.26 41.29 2.89
CA ILE A 19 -23.95 40.83 2.49
C ILE A 19 -23.03 40.67 3.70
N THR A 20 -23.00 41.70 4.58
CA THR A 20 -22.19 41.68 5.80
C THR A 20 -22.59 40.53 6.73
N LEU A 21 -23.89 40.30 6.88
CA LEU A 21 -24.40 39.17 7.67
C LEU A 21 -23.97 37.81 7.08
N CYS A 22 -24.05 37.65 5.75
CA CYS A 22 -23.63 36.45 5.06
C CYS A 22 -22.12 36.19 5.29
N PHE A 23 -21.29 37.21 5.12
CA PHE A 23 -19.86 37.10 5.40
C PHE A 23 -19.55 36.81 6.87
N ALA A 24 -20.29 37.39 7.79
CA ALA A 24 -20.12 37.11 9.22
C ALA A 24 -20.41 35.64 9.55
N VAL A 25 -21.47 35.06 8.98
CA VAL A 25 -21.79 33.63 9.14
C VAL A 25 -20.72 32.74 8.54
N LEU A 26 -20.23 33.05 7.34
CA LEU A 26 -19.13 32.31 6.69
C LEU A 26 -17.85 32.40 7.51
N PHE A 27 -17.54 33.59 8.03
CA PHE A 27 -16.35 33.81 8.86
C PHE A 27 -16.41 33.00 10.16
N LEU A 28 -17.56 33.00 10.84
CA LEU A 28 -17.80 32.18 12.02
C LEU A 28 -17.66 30.70 11.75
N ARG A 29 -18.16 30.26 10.60
CA ARG A 29 -18.03 28.85 10.17
C ARG A 29 -16.59 28.47 9.87
N LEU A 30 -15.86 29.36 9.20
CA LEU A 30 -14.45 29.15 8.91
C LEU A 30 -13.62 29.09 10.21
N TYR A 31 -13.92 29.99 11.15
CA TYR A 31 -13.28 29.99 12.47
C TYR A 31 -13.52 28.66 13.22
N GLN A 32 -14.76 28.17 13.24
CA GLN A 32 -15.07 26.88 13.84
C GLN A 32 -14.26 25.72 13.18
N LEU A 33 -14.23 25.66 11.85
CA LEU A 33 -13.53 24.61 11.12
C LEU A 33 -12.01 24.67 11.33
N GLN A 34 -11.44 25.85 11.35
CA GLN A 34 -9.98 26.01 11.42
C GLN A 34 -9.43 25.95 12.84
N LEU A 35 -10.15 26.41 13.86
CA LEU A 35 -9.66 26.40 15.24
C LEU A 35 -10.23 25.27 16.09
N LEU A 36 -11.54 25.00 15.98
CA LEU A 36 -12.16 24.01 16.87
C LEU A 36 -12.05 22.57 16.33
N TYR A 37 -12.11 22.40 15.00
CA TYR A 37 -12.08 21.08 14.38
C TYR A 37 -10.77 20.76 13.69
N ASN A 38 -9.74 21.61 13.83
CA ASN A 38 -8.46 21.44 13.15
C ASN A 38 -7.77 20.12 13.53
N GLU A 39 -7.77 19.75 14.81
CA GLU A 39 -7.14 18.50 15.26
C GLU A 39 -7.87 17.26 14.75
N GLU A 40 -9.19 17.30 14.72
CA GLU A 40 -10.00 16.15 14.29
C GLU A 40 -9.95 15.95 12.78
N LEU A 41 -10.08 17.04 12.01
CA LEU A 41 -9.95 17.01 10.56
C LEU A 41 -8.51 16.75 10.12
N GLY A 42 -7.51 17.23 10.86
CA GLY A 42 -6.10 16.94 10.66
C GLY A 42 -5.83 15.43 10.79
N LYS A 43 -6.29 14.79 11.86
CA LYS A 43 -6.16 13.34 12.06
C LYS A 43 -6.82 12.53 10.94
N GLN A 44 -8.04 12.90 10.55
CA GLN A 44 -8.72 12.22 9.42
C GLN A 44 -7.96 12.38 8.10
N SER A 45 -7.34 13.55 7.86
CA SER A 45 -6.51 13.77 6.67
C SER A 45 -5.22 12.97 6.72
N GLU A 46 -4.56 12.90 7.87
CA GLU A 46 -3.36 12.09 8.07
C GLU A 46 -3.67 10.60 7.92
N GLU A 47 -4.72 10.08 8.51
CA GLU A 47 -5.15 8.68 8.37
C GLU A 47 -5.42 8.30 6.90
N ASN A 48 -5.99 9.22 6.11
CA ASN A 48 -6.19 9.01 4.68
C ASN A 48 -4.90 9.10 3.85
N SER A 49 -3.89 9.82 4.33
CA SER A 49 -2.62 10.06 3.63
C SER A 49 -1.53 9.04 4.01
N ILE A 50 -1.59 8.48 5.23
CA ILE A 50 -0.57 7.56 5.73
C ILE A 50 -0.83 6.17 5.17
N ARG A 51 0.08 5.71 4.30
CA ARG A 51 0.14 4.29 3.90
C ARG A 51 1.02 3.54 4.90
N THR A 52 0.40 2.75 5.78
CA THR A 52 1.14 1.90 6.71
C THR A 52 1.68 0.68 5.96
N PHE A 53 2.99 0.60 5.81
CA PHE A 53 3.67 -0.59 5.33
C PHE A 53 4.10 -1.44 6.54
N VAL A 54 3.55 -2.63 6.65
CA VAL A 54 3.99 -3.60 7.65
C VAL A 54 5.28 -4.24 7.12
N LYS A 55 6.41 -3.93 7.78
CA LYS A 55 7.69 -4.55 7.47
C LYS A 55 7.84 -5.80 8.34
N GLU A 56 7.96 -6.96 7.70
CA GLU A 56 8.22 -8.21 8.41
C GLU A 56 9.59 -8.15 9.10
N PRO A 57 9.70 -8.58 10.38
CA PRO A 57 10.97 -8.61 11.08
C PRO A 57 11.89 -9.68 10.50
N ILE A 58 13.19 -9.40 10.54
CA ILE A 58 14.21 -10.37 10.16
C ILE A 58 14.23 -11.50 11.18
N ARG A 59 14.18 -12.74 10.72
CA ARG A 59 14.24 -13.92 11.59
C ARG A 59 15.65 -14.15 12.11
N GLY A 60 15.78 -14.78 13.30
CA GLY A 60 17.09 -15.09 13.90
C GLY A 60 17.76 -16.31 13.26
N TYR A 61 19.07 -16.37 13.44
CA TYR A 61 19.89 -17.52 13.09
C TYR A 61 19.67 -18.67 14.08
N VAL A 62 19.86 -19.91 13.64
CA VAL A 62 19.81 -21.08 14.51
C VAL A 62 21.16 -21.80 14.47
N PHE A 63 21.75 -22.00 15.64
CA PHE A 63 23.02 -22.69 15.82
C PHE A 63 22.82 -24.03 16.51
N ASP A 64 23.71 -24.97 16.28
CA ASP A 64 23.78 -26.21 17.04
C ASP A 64 24.50 -25.98 18.40
N ARG A 65 24.59 -27.04 19.22
CA ARG A 65 25.30 -26.98 20.52
C ARG A 65 26.80 -26.65 20.40
N ASN A 66 27.39 -26.84 19.23
CA ASN A 66 28.79 -26.58 18.96
C ASN A 66 29.01 -25.19 18.31
N GLY A 67 27.96 -24.39 18.20
CA GLY A 67 28.03 -23.07 17.57
C GLY A 67 28.01 -23.11 16.04
N LYS A 68 27.74 -24.25 15.43
CA LYS A 68 27.65 -24.38 13.96
C LYS A 68 26.31 -23.87 13.47
N LEU A 69 26.32 -22.99 12.46
CA LEU A 69 25.12 -22.44 11.85
C LEU A 69 24.31 -23.54 11.12
N VAL A 70 23.07 -23.76 11.57
CA VAL A 70 22.15 -24.76 11.04
C VAL A 70 21.08 -24.12 10.17
N VAL A 71 20.57 -22.95 10.61
CA VAL A 71 19.61 -22.15 9.81
C VAL A 71 20.17 -20.75 9.67
N ASP A 72 20.37 -20.37 8.44
CA ASP A 72 20.76 -19.04 8.01
C ASP A 72 19.56 -18.25 7.51
N VAL A 73 19.67 -16.93 7.46
CA VAL A 73 18.64 -16.02 6.96
C VAL A 73 19.27 -15.09 5.96
N GLY A 74 18.75 -15.13 4.75
CA GLY A 74 19.21 -14.27 3.66
C GLY A 74 18.08 -13.50 3.01
N PRO A 75 18.40 -12.52 2.16
CA PRO A 75 17.41 -11.76 1.41
C PRO A 75 16.73 -12.63 0.35
N SER A 76 15.45 -12.43 0.17
CA SER A 76 14.65 -12.95 -0.94
C SER A 76 13.87 -11.79 -1.56
N PHE A 77 13.71 -11.82 -2.85
CA PHE A 77 13.06 -10.75 -3.58
C PHE A 77 11.68 -11.21 -4.05
N SER A 78 10.67 -10.41 -3.73
CA SER A 78 9.29 -10.62 -4.17
C SER A 78 8.85 -9.49 -5.08
N ILE A 79 8.21 -9.81 -6.19
CA ILE A 79 7.64 -8.82 -7.09
C ILE A 79 6.20 -8.57 -6.71
N THR A 80 5.86 -7.29 -6.56
CA THR A 80 4.51 -6.81 -6.24
C THR A 80 3.99 -5.90 -7.34
N ALA A 81 2.67 -5.81 -7.47
CA ALA A 81 2.03 -4.83 -8.34
C ALA A 81 0.83 -4.19 -7.68
N ILE A 82 0.65 -2.89 -7.91
CA ILE A 82 -0.53 -2.14 -7.48
C ILE A 82 -1.61 -2.27 -8.57
N PRO A 83 -2.76 -2.91 -8.30
CA PRO A 83 -3.75 -3.23 -9.32
C PRO A 83 -4.36 -2.01 -10.03
N SER A 84 -4.40 -0.84 -9.38
CA SER A 84 -4.91 0.41 -9.97
C SER A 84 -3.95 1.06 -10.96
N GLU A 85 -2.65 0.81 -10.82
CA GLU A 85 -1.59 1.42 -11.61
C GLU A 85 -1.08 0.49 -12.71
N PHE A 86 -1.29 -0.82 -12.53
CA PHE A 86 -0.79 -1.83 -13.48
C PHE A 86 -1.56 -1.81 -14.80
N ASN A 87 -0.83 -1.69 -15.91
CA ASN A 87 -1.39 -1.75 -17.24
C ASN A 87 -1.31 -3.18 -17.81
N ASN A 88 -2.47 -3.74 -18.16
CA ASN A 88 -2.56 -5.10 -18.71
C ASN A 88 -1.80 -5.28 -20.04
N GLN A 89 -1.50 -4.20 -20.77
CA GLN A 89 -0.68 -4.26 -22.00
C GLN A 89 0.75 -4.74 -21.72
N ASN A 90 1.23 -4.58 -20.49
CA ASN A 90 2.58 -4.99 -20.08
C ASN A 90 2.61 -6.39 -19.44
N LEU A 91 1.46 -7.07 -19.44
CA LEU A 91 1.32 -8.38 -18.79
C LEU A 91 2.26 -9.44 -19.39
N ASP A 92 2.27 -9.57 -20.72
CA ASP A 92 3.11 -10.55 -21.43
C ASP A 92 4.60 -10.24 -21.24
N PHE A 93 4.94 -8.96 -21.23
CA PHE A 93 6.32 -8.54 -20.99
C PHE A 93 6.76 -8.90 -19.55
N LEU A 94 5.96 -8.60 -18.54
CA LEU A 94 6.25 -8.99 -17.17
C LEU A 94 6.32 -10.53 -17.00
N ALA A 95 5.42 -11.24 -17.67
CA ALA A 95 5.38 -12.71 -17.68
C ALA A 95 6.66 -13.32 -18.25
N SER A 96 7.18 -12.74 -19.33
CA SER A 96 8.44 -13.17 -19.94
C SER A 96 9.64 -12.95 -19.02
N LEU A 97 9.72 -11.79 -18.33
CA LEU A 97 10.79 -11.50 -17.39
C LEU A 97 10.75 -12.41 -16.15
N LEU A 98 9.56 -12.71 -15.67
CA LEU A 98 9.35 -13.60 -14.53
C LEU A 98 9.38 -15.09 -14.90
N GLN A 99 9.42 -15.46 -16.17
CA GLN A 99 9.29 -16.84 -16.64
C GLN A 99 8.05 -17.53 -16.02
N THR A 100 6.93 -16.83 -16.03
CA THR A 100 5.66 -17.25 -15.42
C THR A 100 4.55 -17.04 -16.44
N ASP A 101 3.52 -17.88 -16.37
CA ASP A 101 2.35 -17.71 -17.22
C ASP A 101 1.61 -16.39 -16.96
N ALA A 102 1.30 -15.66 -18.03
CA ALA A 102 0.60 -14.39 -17.99
C ALA A 102 -0.76 -14.50 -17.29
N GLN A 103 -1.47 -15.63 -17.52
CA GLN A 103 -2.76 -15.89 -16.90
C GLN A 103 -2.67 -15.94 -15.37
N THR A 104 -1.63 -16.60 -14.85
CA THR A 104 -1.37 -16.67 -13.40
C THR A 104 -1.15 -15.29 -12.78
N ILE A 105 -0.42 -14.42 -13.47
CA ILE A 105 -0.20 -13.03 -13.02
C ILE A 105 -1.51 -12.26 -13.00
N LEU A 106 -2.28 -12.36 -14.08
CA LEU A 106 -3.57 -11.69 -14.22
C LEU A 106 -4.57 -12.12 -13.12
N GLU A 107 -4.64 -13.42 -12.82
CA GLU A 107 -5.49 -13.94 -11.75
C GLU A 107 -5.12 -13.36 -10.38
N ARG A 108 -3.83 -13.28 -10.07
CA ARG A 108 -3.34 -12.69 -8.80
C ARG A 108 -3.69 -11.21 -8.70
N ILE A 109 -3.48 -10.44 -9.78
CA ILE A 109 -3.83 -9.03 -9.84
C ILE A 109 -5.35 -8.84 -9.68
N ASN A 110 -6.17 -9.64 -10.37
CA ASN A 110 -7.62 -9.55 -10.28
C ASN A 110 -8.14 -9.94 -8.90
N LYS A 111 -7.59 -10.98 -8.29
CA LYS A 111 -7.90 -11.37 -6.90
C LYS A 111 -7.54 -10.25 -5.92
N GLY A 112 -6.42 -9.58 -6.12
CA GLY A 112 -6.03 -8.42 -5.34
C GLY A 112 -6.95 -7.21 -5.56
N ARG A 113 -7.31 -6.94 -6.82
CA ARG A 113 -8.22 -5.84 -7.21
C ARG A 113 -9.61 -5.97 -6.58
N ALA A 114 -10.09 -7.19 -6.37
CA ALA A 114 -11.37 -7.45 -5.71
C ALA A 114 -11.36 -7.07 -4.22
N ARG A 115 -10.20 -7.05 -3.58
CA ARG A 115 -10.05 -6.69 -2.16
C ARG A 115 -9.66 -5.22 -1.97
N THR A 116 -8.55 -4.82 -2.59
CA THR A 116 -8.01 -3.46 -2.50
C THR A 116 -7.37 -3.07 -3.83
N ARG A 117 -7.79 -1.94 -4.40
CA ARG A 117 -7.25 -1.47 -5.68
C ARG A 117 -5.89 -0.79 -5.54
N PHE A 118 -5.61 -0.24 -4.37
CA PHE A 118 -4.44 0.62 -4.13
C PHE A 118 -3.34 -0.03 -3.30
N SER A 119 -3.56 -1.22 -2.79
CA SER A 119 -2.52 -1.96 -2.05
C SER A 119 -1.71 -2.84 -2.99
N PRO A 120 -0.40 -2.97 -2.76
CA PRO A 120 0.44 -3.85 -3.56
C PRO A 120 0.01 -5.31 -3.38
N VAL A 121 -0.10 -6.02 -4.48
CA VAL A 121 -0.41 -7.45 -4.54
C VAL A 121 0.83 -8.19 -4.94
N ARG A 122 1.18 -9.23 -4.20
CA ARG A 122 2.36 -10.05 -4.46
C ARG A 122 2.13 -10.95 -5.67
N ILE A 123 2.95 -10.77 -6.71
CA ILE A 123 2.88 -11.54 -7.97
C ILE A 123 3.72 -12.80 -7.88
N ARG A 124 4.99 -12.67 -7.50
CA ARG A 124 5.91 -13.81 -7.38
C ARG A 124 6.88 -13.60 -6.23
N ARG A 125 7.08 -14.64 -5.44
CA ARG A 125 8.10 -14.71 -4.39
C ARG A 125 9.37 -15.37 -4.92
N ASP A 126 10.46 -15.13 -4.20
CA ASP A 126 11.74 -15.80 -4.41
C ASP A 126 12.24 -15.68 -5.86
N VAL A 127 12.24 -14.44 -6.34
CA VAL A 127 12.70 -14.11 -7.68
C VAL A 127 14.22 -14.10 -7.70
N GLU A 128 14.81 -14.75 -8.69
CA GLU A 128 16.26 -14.74 -8.87
C GLU A 128 16.78 -13.33 -9.12
N PHE A 129 17.99 -13.05 -8.65
CA PHE A 129 18.62 -11.74 -8.81
C PHE A 129 18.71 -11.29 -10.27
N LYS A 130 18.95 -12.23 -11.20
CA LYS A 130 18.97 -11.95 -12.64
C LYS A 130 17.64 -11.43 -13.17
N ALA A 131 16.54 -12.05 -12.76
CA ALA A 131 15.20 -11.62 -13.16
C ALA A 131 14.82 -10.30 -12.49
N LEU A 132 15.21 -10.09 -11.23
CA LEU A 132 15.03 -8.83 -10.53
C LEU A 132 15.74 -7.68 -11.26
N SER A 133 17.02 -7.86 -11.61
CA SER A 133 17.81 -6.84 -12.33
C SER A 133 17.17 -6.48 -13.69
N ALA A 134 16.66 -7.48 -14.41
CA ALA A 134 15.96 -7.24 -15.67
C ALA A 134 14.63 -6.46 -15.48
N ILE A 135 13.91 -6.73 -14.40
CA ILE A 135 12.69 -6.00 -14.06
C ILE A 135 13.04 -4.54 -13.66
N GLU A 136 14.08 -4.36 -12.84
CA GLU A 136 14.53 -3.06 -12.36
C GLU A 136 14.96 -2.15 -13.52
N GLU A 137 15.68 -2.69 -14.50
CA GLU A 137 16.04 -1.99 -15.74
C GLU A 137 14.81 -1.50 -16.53
N HIS A 138 13.69 -2.21 -16.42
CA HIS A 138 12.48 -1.93 -17.18
C HIS A 138 11.32 -1.40 -16.35
N LEU A 139 11.55 -1.00 -15.08
CA LEU A 139 10.49 -0.46 -14.20
C LEU A 139 9.75 0.73 -14.81
N PHE A 140 10.43 1.57 -15.59
CA PHE A 140 9.81 2.70 -16.28
C PHE A 140 8.72 2.29 -17.29
N ARG A 141 8.77 1.05 -17.80
CA ARG A 141 7.76 0.47 -18.69
C ARG A 141 6.68 -0.31 -17.95
N LEU A 142 6.86 -0.56 -16.64
CA LEU A 142 6.01 -1.39 -15.81
C LEU A 142 5.37 -0.57 -14.68
N PRO A 143 4.46 0.37 -15.01
CA PRO A 143 3.82 1.20 -14.00
C PRO A 143 3.09 0.33 -12.98
N GLY A 144 3.19 0.69 -11.70
CA GLY A 144 2.59 -0.03 -10.59
C GLY A 144 3.32 -1.30 -10.17
N VAL A 145 4.39 -1.72 -10.86
CA VAL A 145 5.23 -2.85 -10.45
C VAL A 145 6.34 -2.34 -9.54
N SER A 146 6.59 -3.06 -8.45
CA SER A 146 7.70 -2.82 -7.53
C SER A 146 8.24 -4.14 -6.99
N TYR A 147 9.34 -4.08 -6.24
CA TYR A 147 9.87 -5.25 -5.55
C TYR A 147 9.97 -4.98 -4.05
N GLU A 148 9.84 -6.06 -3.29
CA GLU A 148 10.01 -6.06 -1.84
C GLU A 148 11.11 -7.04 -1.46
N VAL A 149 11.90 -6.67 -0.46
CA VAL A 149 12.95 -7.53 0.09
C VAL A 149 12.38 -8.21 1.33
N GLU A 150 12.27 -9.52 1.25
CA GLU A 150 11.79 -10.39 2.33
C GLU A 150 12.95 -11.21 2.92
N SER A 151 12.79 -11.73 4.12
CA SER A 151 13.75 -12.64 4.73
C SER A 151 13.39 -14.09 4.41
N LYS A 152 14.35 -14.86 3.90
CA LYS A 152 14.19 -16.29 3.60
C LYS A 152 15.19 -17.13 4.40
N ARG A 153 14.72 -18.26 4.92
CA ARG A 153 15.58 -19.22 5.60
C ARG A 153 16.37 -20.08 4.62
N TYR A 154 17.65 -20.23 4.87
CA TYR A 154 18.57 -21.14 4.18
C TYR A 154 19.09 -22.19 5.16
N TYR A 155 19.35 -23.38 4.65
CA TYR A 155 19.81 -24.54 5.43
C TYR A 155 21.18 -24.98 4.90
N PRO A 156 22.28 -24.33 5.33
CA PRO A 156 23.62 -24.59 4.79
C PRO A 156 24.09 -26.04 5.03
N THR A 157 23.66 -26.62 6.14
CA THR A 157 24.01 -28.02 6.50
C THR A 157 23.16 -29.06 5.80
N LYS A 158 22.22 -28.68 4.92
CA LYS A 158 21.20 -29.56 4.33
C LYS A 158 20.39 -30.36 5.37
N ALA A 159 20.43 -29.98 6.63
CA ALA A 159 19.62 -30.57 7.71
C ALA A 159 18.15 -30.32 7.45
N ARG A 160 17.40 -31.37 7.17
CA ARG A 160 15.94 -31.32 6.94
C ARG A 160 15.24 -31.91 8.16
N ALA A 161 15.05 -31.10 9.19
CA ALA A 161 14.32 -31.48 10.42
C ALA A 161 13.11 -30.58 10.60
N PRO A 162 12.05 -30.70 9.78
CA PRO A 162 10.87 -29.81 9.84
C PRO A 162 10.16 -29.88 11.20
N HIS A 163 10.24 -31.01 11.90
CA HIS A 163 9.69 -31.17 13.24
C HIS A 163 10.41 -30.31 14.29
N LEU A 164 11.71 -30.01 14.08
CA LEU A 164 12.51 -29.21 14.98
C LEU A 164 12.43 -27.71 14.63
N PHE A 165 12.53 -27.37 13.34
CA PHE A 165 12.61 -25.99 12.86
C PHE A 165 11.23 -25.38 12.57
N GLY A 166 10.18 -26.20 12.52
CA GLY A 166 8.88 -25.81 12.06
C GLY A 166 8.87 -25.46 10.57
N TYR A 167 7.74 -24.99 10.10
CA TYR A 167 7.60 -24.46 8.74
C TYR A 167 6.76 -23.17 8.78
N CYS A 168 7.05 -22.28 7.88
CA CYS A 168 6.28 -21.07 7.67
C CYS A 168 5.42 -21.24 6.43
N LYS A 169 4.14 -20.93 6.55
CA LYS A 169 3.18 -21.03 5.47
C LYS A 169 2.34 -19.76 5.46
N GLU A 170 1.93 -19.33 4.28
CA GLU A 170 0.97 -18.24 4.16
C GLU A 170 -0.29 -18.52 4.96
N ILE A 171 -0.78 -17.49 5.63
CA ILE A 171 -2.04 -17.57 6.37
C ILE A 171 -3.20 -17.88 5.40
N THR A 172 -4.02 -18.84 5.77
CA THR A 172 -5.19 -19.20 4.96
C THR A 172 -6.37 -18.26 5.21
N ASP A 173 -7.28 -18.16 4.24
CA ASP A 173 -8.48 -17.32 4.37
C ASP A 173 -9.33 -17.71 5.62
N ALA A 174 -9.37 -18.99 5.98
CA ALA A 174 -10.05 -19.47 7.18
C ALA A 174 -9.38 -19.04 8.50
N GLN A 175 -8.06 -18.87 8.49
CA GLN A 175 -7.31 -18.35 9.64
C GLN A 175 -7.44 -16.84 9.76
N LEU A 176 -7.41 -16.11 8.62
CA LEU A 176 -7.66 -14.67 8.58
C LEU A 176 -8.99 -14.30 9.23
N THR A 177 -10.06 -15.06 8.93
CA THR A 177 -11.39 -14.82 9.50
C THR A 177 -11.43 -15.01 11.03
N LYS A 178 -10.56 -15.86 11.59
CA LYS A 178 -10.48 -16.13 13.04
C LYS A 178 -9.60 -15.15 13.79
N THR A 179 -8.59 -14.57 13.14
CA THR A 179 -7.53 -13.79 13.80
C THR A 179 -7.77 -12.27 13.73
N GLY A 180 -8.81 -11.82 13.00
CA GLY A 180 -9.18 -10.41 12.88
C GLY A 180 -8.15 -9.58 12.11
N GLU A 181 -8.04 -8.30 12.47
CA GLU A 181 -7.21 -7.32 11.76
C GLU A 181 -5.69 -7.48 11.96
N TYR A 182 -5.24 -8.44 12.78
CA TYR A 182 -3.82 -8.59 13.16
C TYR A 182 -2.95 -9.11 12.01
N TYR A 183 -3.52 -9.92 11.10
CA TYR A 183 -2.80 -10.50 9.98
C TYR A 183 -3.42 -10.10 8.65
N ARG A 184 -2.57 -9.96 7.64
CA ARG A 184 -2.99 -9.66 6.26
C ARG A 184 -2.76 -10.88 5.38
N GLN A 185 -3.47 -10.97 4.29
CA GLN A 185 -3.21 -12.02 3.30
C GLN A 185 -1.81 -11.85 2.72
N GLY A 186 -1.06 -12.95 2.71
CA GLY A 186 0.34 -12.98 2.32
C GLY A 186 1.30 -12.95 3.50
N ASP A 187 0.84 -12.74 4.73
CA ASP A 187 1.67 -12.86 5.92
C ASP A 187 2.03 -14.33 6.17
N VAL A 188 3.24 -14.55 6.72
CA VAL A 188 3.84 -15.87 6.93
C VAL A 188 4.23 -16.08 8.38
#